data_ac1f1fe79a6423ea01deb51ab6833e69
#
_entry.id   ac1f1fe79a6423ea01deb51ab6833e69
#
_cell.length_a   1.000
_cell.length_b   1.000
_cell.length_c   1.000
_cell.angle_alpha   90.00
_cell.angle_beta   90.00
_cell.angle_gamma   90.00
#
_symmetry.space_group_name_H-M   'P 1'
#
loop_
_entity.id
_entity.type
_entity.pdbx_description
1 polymer ?
#
loop_
_entity_poly.entity_id
_entity_poly.type
_entity_poly.pdbx_seq_one_letter_code
_entity_poly.pdbx_strand_id
1 'polypeptide(L)'
;MSTYTNQLQIPLALAVFLATDDYDYEPGVISATSLLKSTRQLVLSKRIAPGDVAIDISSLVSARMGSAIHAAIEKAWLNPEYALKALGYPKQVWGNVVINPNPETLTESPQAIPVYMEQRAYKELLGFKVSGKYDFVAEGKVQDFKSTSVYNYINQSNIAKYVLQGSIYRWLNPNIITSDVMMIHYIFTDWSKASALQKDTYPQSRVLTQKLELLSLESTEAYVRNKLNDVLKYKDTPETEIPFCSDE
;
A
#
# COMPACT_ATOMS: atom_id res chain seq x y z
N MET A 1 -15.59 -12.30 13.41
CA MET A 1 -14.15 -12.72 13.33
C MET A 1 -14.00 -13.56 12.08
N SER A 2 -12.89 -13.43 11.36
CA SER A 2 -12.60 -14.31 10.24
C SER A 2 -12.41 -15.76 10.73
N THR A 3 -12.95 -16.72 9.98
CA THR A 3 -12.74 -18.14 10.28
C THR A 3 -11.54 -18.62 9.45
N TYR A 4 -10.56 -19.26 10.10
CA TYR A 4 -9.36 -19.77 9.44
C TYR A 4 -9.36 -21.30 9.41
N THR A 5 -8.81 -21.87 8.34
CA THR A 5 -8.46 -23.29 8.25
C THR A 5 -6.95 -23.45 8.10
N ASN A 6 -6.45 -24.63 8.43
CA ASN A 6 -5.05 -25.01 8.28
C ASN A 6 -4.97 -26.37 7.60
N GLN A 7 -5.34 -26.41 6.32
CA GLN A 7 -5.42 -27.67 5.56
C GLN A 7 -4.05 -28.34 5.36
N LEU A 8 -2.99 -27.54 5.28
CA LEU A 8 -1.62 -28.03 5.12
C LEU A 8 -0.94 -28.41 6.44
N GLN A 9 -1.66 -28.35 7.57
CA GLN A 9 -1.12 -28.64 8.91
C GLN A 9 0.16 -27.83 9.22
N ILE A 10 0.16 -26.55 8.83
CA ILE A 10 1.27 -25.64 9.12
C ILE A 10 1.52 -25.62 10.63
N PRO A 11 2.80 -25.74 11.09
CA PRO A 11 3.14 -25.75 12.51
C PRO A 11 2.58 -24.54 13.26
N LEU A 12 2.14 -24.75 14.51
CA LEU A 12 1.39 -23.77 15.29
C LEU A 12 2.08 -22.40 15.36
N ALA A 13 3.39 -22.34 15.54
CA ALA A 13 4.14 -21.09 15.61
C ALA A 13 3.99 -20.25 14.34
N LEU A 14 4.02 -20.86 13.16
CA LEU A 14 3.83 -20.20 11.89
C LEU A 14 2.33 -19.96 11.61
N ALA A 15 1.47 -20.89 11.98
CA ALA A 15 0.03 -20.74 11.82
C ALA A 15 -0.51 -19.52 12.58
N VAL A 16 -0.04 -19.27 13.80
CA VAL A 16 -0.39 -18.06 14.58
C VAL A 16 0.02 -16.80 13.83
N PHE A 17 1.27 -16.71 13.34
CA PHE A 17 1.73 -15.57 12.53
C PHE A 17 0.85 -15.34 11.30
N LEU A 18 0.50 -16.40 10.57
CA LEU A 18 -0.32 -16.30 9.37
C LEU A 18 -1.77 -15.89 9.67
N ALA A 19 -2.33 -16.36 10.77
CA ALA A 19 -3.70 -16.05 11.18
C ALA A 19 -3.84 -14.68 11.88
N THR A 20 -2.73 -14.09 12.33
CA THR A 20 -2.76 -12.76 12.96
C THR A 20 -3.04 -11.70 11.90
N ASP A 21 -4.06 -10.88 12.12
CA ASP A 21 -4.44 -9.79 11.24
C ASP A 21 -4.47 -8.47 12.01
N ASP A 22 -3.43 -7.67 11.81
CA ASP A 22 -3.30 -6.33 12.39
C ASP A 22 -3.92 -5.26 11.48
N TYR A 23 -4.70 -5.69 10.45
CA TYR A 23 -5.32 -4.74 9.55
C TYR A 23 -6.38 -3.92 10.29
N ASP A 24 -6.15 -2.63 10.30
CA ASP A 24 -7.00 -1.62 10.91
C ASP A 24 -8.26 -1.38 10.05
N TYR A 25 -9.25 -2.27 10.22
CA TYR A 25 -10.53 -2.19 9.52
C TYR A 25 -11.49 -1.24 10.25
N GLU A 26 -11.97 -0.24 9.53
CA GLU A 26 -12.98 0.71 10.01
C GLU A 26 -14.32 0.47 9.28
N PRO A 27 -15.39 0.05 10.00
CA PRO A 27 -16.71 -0.16 9.38
C PRO A 27 -17.24 1.11 8.72
N GLY A 28 -17.84 0.96 7.54
CA GLY A 28 -18.42 2.08 6.81
C GLY A 28 -17.43 2.94 6.01
N VAL A 29 -16.13 2.70 6.17
CA VAL A 29 -15.08 3.40 5.43
C VAL A 29 -14.67 2.60 4.19
N ILE A 30 -14.45 3.28 3.07
CA ILE A 30 -13.91 2.68 1.85
C ILE A 30 -12.43 3.01 1.77
N SER A 31 -11.55 1.99 1.87
CA SER A 31 -10.12 2.22 1.78
C SER A 31 -9.65 2.46 0.33
N ALA A 32 -8.50 3.14 0.18
CA ALA A 32 -7.83 3.33 -1.11
C ALA A 32 -7.65 1.99 -1.85
N THR A 33 -7.20 0.95 -1.15
CA THR A 33 -7.04 -0.40 -1.72
C THR A 33 -8.36 -1.05 -2.13
N SER A 34 -9.46 -0.75 -1.45
CA SER A 34 -10.79 -1.21 -1.83
C SER A 34 -11.27 -0.57 -3.13
N LEU A 35 -10.95 0.72 -3.36
CA LEU A 35 -11.29 1.42 -4.59
C LEU A 35 -10.58 0.85 -5.84
N LEU A 36 -9.46 0.13 -5.65
CA LEU A 36 -8.74 -0.54 -6.75
C LEU A 36 -9.41 -1.85 -7.22
N LYS A 37 -10.37 -2.36 -6.46
CA LYS A 37 -11.14 -3.55 -6.84
C LYS A 37 -12.12 -3.21 -7.96
N SER A 38 -12.52 -4.23 -8.75
CA SER A 38 -13.63 -4.06 -9.70
C SER A 38 -14.91 -3.63 -8.95
N THR A 39 -15.82 -2.95 -9.65
CA THR A 39 -17.11 -2.55 -9.07
C THR A 39 -17.87 -3.76 -8.50
N ARG A 40 -17.87 -4.88 -9.22
CA ARG A 40 -18.50 -6.13 -8.78
C ARG A 40 -17.89 -6.63 -7.46
N GLN A 41 -16.57 -6.71 -7.36
CA GLN A 41 -15.89 -7.12 -6.12
C GLN A 41 -16.19 -6.16 -4.96
N LEU A 42 -16.18 -4.85 -5.22
CA LEU A 42 -16.41 -3.84 -4.19
C LEU A 42 -17.86 -3.90 -3.66
N VAL A 43 -18.85 -4.10 -4.52
CA VAL A 43 -20.24 -4.21 -4.14
C VAL A 43 -20.52 -5.54 -3.42
N LEU A 44 -20.10 -6.66 -4.01
CA LEU A 44 -20.42 -7.98 -3.45
C LEU A 44 -19.67 -8.25 -2.14
N SER A 45 -18.44 -7.76 -1.98
CA SER A 45 -17.71 -7.91 -0.72
C SER A 45 -18.41 -7.29 0.50
N LYS A 46 -19.27 -6.29 0.27
CA LYS A 46 -20.08 -5.67 1.33
C LYS A 46 -21.32 -6.47 1.71
N ARG A 47 -21.72 -7.45 0.89
CA ARG A 47 -22.90 -8.31 1.13
C ARG A 47 -22.53 -9.58 1.89
N ILE A 48 -21.24 -9.89 2.01
CA ILE A 48 -20.72 -11.06 2.72
C ILE A 48 -20.54 -10.68 4.19
N ALA A 49 -21.17 -11.41 5.09
CA ALA A 49 -20.98 -11.18 6.52
C ALA A 49 -19.58 -11.68 6.96
N PRO A 50 -18.95 -11.00 7.92
CA PRO A 50 -17.68 -11.47 8.48
C PRO A 50 -17.83 -12.87 9.07
N GLY A 51 -17.03 -13.81 8.60
CA GLY A 51 -17.03 -15.20 9.05
C GLY A 51 -17.80 -16.19 8.16
N ASP A 52 -18.56 -15.74 7.16
CA ASP A 52 -19.26 -16.63 6.21
C ASP A 52 -18.29 -17.40 5.29
N VAL A 53 -17.07 -16.90 5.13
CA VAL A 53 -16.05 -17.55 4.30
C VAL A 53 -14.84 -17.87 5.15
N ALA A 54 -14.48 -19.14 5.20
CA ALA A 54 -13.24 -19.59 5.83
C ALA A 54 -12.05 -19.35 4.90
N ILE A 55 -10.96 -18.82 5.47
CA ILE A 55 -9.72 -18.53 4.75
C ILE A 55 -8.67 -19.56 5.18
N ASP A 56 -8.08 -20.29 4.23
CA ASP A 56 -6.94 -21.13 4.55
C ASP A 56 -5.69 -20.29 4.75
N ILE A 57 -5.01 -20.49 5.89
CA ILE A 57 -3.84 -19.69 6.28
C ILE A 57 -2.68 -19.81 5.29
N SER A 58 -2.59 -20.89 4.51
CA SER A 58 -1.57 -21.05 3.48
C SER A 58 -1.67 -19.97 2.38
N SER A 59 -2.87 -19.49 2.08
CA SER A 59 -3.11 -18.43 1.10
C SER A 59 -2.62 -17.04 1.58
N LEU A 60 -2.36 -16.89 2.86
CA LEU A 60 -1.97 -15.62 3.48
C LEU A 60 -0.44 -15.40 3.53
N VAL A 61 0.37 -16.40 3.18
CA VAL A 61 1.83 -16.34 3.31
C VAL A 61 2.43 -15.09 2.67
N SER A 62 2.10 -14.82 1.40
CA SER A 62 2.66 -13.66 0.69
C SER A 62 2.21 -12.34 1.30
N ALA A 63 0.95 -12.24 1.71
CA ALA A 63 0.43 -11.02 2.35
C ALA A 63 1.10 -10.76 3.70
N ARG A 64 1.25 -11.80 4.54
CA ARG A 64 1.89 -11.68 5.86
C ARG A 64 3.39 -11.38 5.76
N MET A 65 4.08 -11.97 4.79
CA MET A 65 5.48 -11.62 4.52
C MET A 65 5.62 -10.15 4.11
N GLY A 66 4.72 -9.66 3.26
CA GLY A 66 4.67 -8.24 2.91
C GLY A 66 4.48 -7.36 4.15
N SER A 67 3.47 -7.63 4.97
CA SER A 67 3.20 -6.89 6.21
C SER A 67 4.40 -6.91 7.17
N ALA A 68 5.08 -8.05 7.32
CA ALA A 68 6.27 -8.15 8.17
C ALA A 68 7.43 -7.27 7.67
N ILE A 69 7.63 -7.15 6.35
CA ILE A 69 8.64 -6.26 5.77
C ILE A 69 8.27 -4.79 6.04
N HIS A 70 7.01 -4.40 5.84
CA HIS A 70 6.55 -3.03 6.14
C HIS A 70 6.76 -2.69 7.61
N ALA A 71 6.34 -3.56 8.54
CA ALA A 71 6.54 -3.37 9.98
C ALA A 71 8.03 -3.28 10.36
N ALA A 72 8.90 -4.04 9.71
CA ALA A 72 10.35 -3.99 9.95
C ALA A 72 10.96 -2.66 9.46
N ILE A 73 10.51 -2.15 8.31
CA ILE A 73 10.96 -0.85 7.77
C ILE A 73 10.47 0.28 8.67
N GLU A 74 9.20 0.28 9.04
CA GLU A 74 8.63 1.26 9.98
C GLU A 74 9.43 1.29 11.28
N LYS A 75 9.63 0.12 11.90
CA LYS A 75 10.41 0.01 13.14
C LYS A 75 11.83 0.56 13.03
N ALA A 76 12.50 0.34 11.89
CA ALA A 76 13.83 0.87 11.63
C ALA A 76 13.85 2.40 11.56
N TRP A 77 12.80 2.99 10.99
CA TRP A 77 12.66 4.44 10.86
C TRP A 77 12.17 5.16 12.11
N LEU A 78 11.65 4.46 13.12
CA LEU A 78 11.31 5.08 14.41
C LEU A 78 12.55 5.67 15.12
N ASN A 79 13.75 5.15 14.82
CA ASN A 79 15.01 5.68 15.33
C ASN A 79 16.13 5.54 14.29
N PRO A 80 16.12 6.35 13.20
CA PRO A 80 16.99 6.14 12.04
C PRO A 80 18.42 6.68 12.25
N GLU A 81 18.69 7.45 13.31
CA GLU A 81 19.94 8.18 13.50
C GLU A 81 21.19 7.28 13.40
N TYR A 82 21.16 6.14 14.12
CA TYR A 82 22.28 5.19 14.08
C TYR A 82 22.53 4.64 12.67
N ALA A 83 21.48 4.23 11.98
CA ALA A 83 21.59 3.69 10.63
C ALA A 83 22.07 4.73 9.62
N LEU A 84 21.55 5.96 9.70
CA LEU A 84 21.97 7.06 8.82
C LEU A 84 23.46 7.40 9.03
N LYS A 85 23.93 7.43 10.28
CA LYS A 85 25.35 7.61 10.61
C LYS A 85 26.21 6.47 10.03
N ALA A 86 25.79 5.23 10.22
CA ALA A 86 26.50 4.05 9.72
C ALA A 86 26.55 4.01 8.17
N LEU A 87 25.55 4.55 7.50
CA LEU A 87 25.50 4.73 6.05
C LEU A 87 26.31 5.93 5.54
N GLY A 88 26.94 6.72 6.45
CA GLY A 88 27.80 7.86 6.08
C GLY A 88 27.03 9.17 5.78
N TYR A 89 25.76 9.26 6.12
CA TYR A 89 25.04 10.53 5.98
C TYR A 89 25.58 11.60 6.92
N PRO A 90 25.67 12.87 6.48
CA PRO A 90 26.19 13.98 7.29
C PRO A 90 25.22 14.34 8.41
N LYS A 91 25.75 15.06 9.44
CA LYS A 91 24.98 15.49 10.61
C LYS A 91 23.72 16.31 10.24
N GLN A 92 23.81 17.10 9.18
CA GLN A 92 22.70 17.90 8.67
C GLN A 92 21.51 17.03 8.20
N VAL A 93 21.74 15.77 7.85
CA VAL A 93 20.66 14.81 7.52
C VAL A 93 20.16 14.12 8.77
N TRP A 94 21.01 13.29 9.41
CA TRP A 94 20.53 12.44 10.52
C TRP A 94 20.11 13.24 11.76
N GLY A 95 20.62 14.46 11.96
CA GLY A 95 20.25 15.33 13.07
C GLY A 95 18.98 16.16 12.82
N ASN A 96 18.46 16.16 11.60
CA ASN A 96 17.27 16.96 11.25
C ASN A 96 16.09 16.11 10.76
N VAL A 97 16.24 14.78 10.66
CA VAL A 97 15.10 13.90 10.35
C VAL A 97 14.10 13.94 11.50
N VAL A 98 12.85 14.25 11.19
CA VAL A 98 11.73 14.26 12.14
C VAL A 98 10.64 13.35 11.62
N ILE A 99 10.26 12.38 12.43
CA ILE A 99 9.24 11.39 12.08
C ILE A 99 7.86 11.92 12.47
N ASN A 100 6.95 11.88 11.50
CA ASN A 100 5.56 12.32 11.65
C ASN A 100 5.43 13.71 12.31
N PRO A 101 6.18 14.74 11.83
CA PRO A 101 6.10 16.05 12.42
C PRO A 101 4.69 16.66 12.23
N ASN A 102 4.24 17.39 13.23
CA ASN A 102 3.09 18.28 13.06
C ASN A 102 3.50 19.60 12.37
N PRO A 103 2.55 20.42 11.90
CA PRO A 103 2.87 21.69 11.24
C PRO A 103 3.63 22.67 12.13
N GLU A 104 3.39 22.66 13.44
CA GLU A 104 4.07 23.53 14.41
C GLU A 104 5.56 23.18 14.49
N THR A 105 5.89 21.88 14.59
CA THR A 105 7.28 21.40 14.58
C THR A 105 8.03 21.86 13.32
N LEU A 106 7.38 21.84 12.15
CA LEU A 106 8.01 22.28 10.90
C LEU A 106 8.21 23.80 10.86
N THR A 107 7.32 24.57 11.50
CA THR A 107 7.44 26.02 11.61
C THR A 107 8.59 26.41 12.55
N GLU A 108 8.70 25.73 13.68
CA GLU A 108 9.74 25.99 14.68
C GLU A 108 11.14 25.50 14.24
N SER A 109 11.19 24.49 13.38
CA SER A 109 12.42 23.89 12.88
C SER A 109 12.47 23.85 11.36
N PRO A 110 12.77 24.99 10.68
CA PRO A 110 12.78 25.08 9.22
C PRO A 110 13.79 24.14 8.53
N GLN A 111 14.80 23.66 9.27
CA GLN A 111 15.80 22.69 8.79
C GLN A 111 15.34 21.24 8.92
N ALA A 112 14.16 20.99 9.52
CA ALA A 112 13.64 19.64 9.69
C ALA A 112 13.45 18.95 8.34
N ILE A 113 13.85 17.68 8.27
CA ILE A 113 13.62 16.80 7.14
C ILE A 113 12.45 15.90 7.52
N PRO A 114 11.22 16.21 7.08
CA PRO A 114 10.05 15.48 7.48
C PRO A 114 10.01 14.11 6.79
N VAL A 115 9.74 13.11 7.59
CA VAL A 115 9.41 11.74 7.14
C VAL A 115 8.09 11.36 7.77
N TYR A 116 7.12 11.00 6.96
CA TYR A 116 5.81 10.59 7.41
C TYR A 116 5.62 9.09 7.15
N MET A 117 5.15 8.36 8.14
CA MET A 117 4.97 6.91 8.07
C MET A 117 3.62 6.51 8.65
N GLU A 118 3.00 5.50 8.02
CA GLU A 118 1.80 4.82 8.53
C GLU A 118 0.65 5.78 8.90
N GLN A 119 0.57 6.94 8.25
CA GLN A 119 -0.49 7.90 8.53
C GLN A 119 -1.72 7.65 7.67
N ARG A 120 -2.87 7.65 8.34
CA ARG A 120 -4.18 7.51 7.71
C ARG A 120 -4.84 8.87 7.55
N ALA A 121 -5.32 9.16 6.35
CA ALA A 121 -6.15 10.32 6.07
C ALA A 121 -7.53 9.92 5.57
N TYR A 122 -8.47 10.85 5.70
CA TYR A 122 -9.86 10.66 5.32
C TYR A 122 -10.37 11.82 4.48
N LYS A 123 -11.29 11.52 3.57
CA LYS A 123 -12.05 12.53 2.85
C LYS A 123 -13.48 12.03 2.61
N GLU A 124 -14.45 12.91 2.77
CA GLU A 124 -15.83 12.59 2.45
C GLU A 124 -16.15 12.95 1.01
N LEU A 125 -16.82 12.03 0.30
CA LEU A 125 -17.26 12.23 -1.07
C LEU A 125 -18.54 11.42 -1.33
N LEU A 126 -19.58 12.06 -1.85
CA LEU A 126 -20.88 11.43 -2.15
C LEU A 126 -21.50 10.67 -0.96
N GLY A 127 -21.29 11.14 0.26
CA GLY A 127 -21.77 10.49 1.48
C GLY A 127 -20.97 9.26 1.92
N PHE A 128 -19.85 8.96 1.24
CA PHE A 128 -18.90 7.95 1.68
C PHE A 128 -17.69 8.58 2.36
N LYS A 129 -17.21 7.94 3.41
CA LYS A 129 -15.91 8.23 4.02
C LYS A 129 -14.85 7.37 3.31
N VAL A 130 -13.96 8.01 2.58
CA VAL A 130 -12.82 7.37 1.90
C VAL A 130 -11.59 7.51 2.79
N SER A 131 -10.80 6.46 2.93
CA SER A 131 -9.54 6.51 3.68
C SER A 131 -8.36 5.94 2.90
N GLY A 132 -7.17 6.41 3.25
CA GLY A 132 -5.90 5.84 2.78
C GLY A 132 -4.85 5.96 3.85
N LYS A 133 -4.13 4.88 4.08
CA LYS A 133 -2.94 4.84 4.94
C LYS A 133 -1.75 4.53 4.04
N TYR A 134 -0.85 5.50 3.91
CA TYR A 134 0.39 5.31 3.14
C TYR A 134 1.49 4.79 4.05
N ASP A 135 2.43 4.04 3.47
CA ASP A 135 3.52 3.43 4.21
C ASP A 135 4.59 4.47 4.58
N PHE A 136 5.01 5.28 3.59
CA PHE A 136 6.14 6.18 3.77
C PHE A 136 6.05 7.39 2.84
N VAL A 137 6.34 8.59 3.35
CA VAL A 137 6.50 9.82 2.55
C VAL A 137 7.76 10.55 2.99
N ALA A 138 8.63 10.83 2.05
CA ALA A 138 9.79 11.71 2.24
C ALA A 138 9.95 12.60 1.00
N GLU A 139 10.45 13.83 1.20
CA GLU A 139 10.62 14.82 0.12
C GLU A 139 9.31 15.06 -0.68
N GLY A 140 8.17 14.97 -0.03
CA GLY A 140 6.86 15.10 -0.68
C GLY A 140 6.47 13.95 -1.60
N LYS A 141 7.25 12.88 -1.69
CA LYS A 141 7.03 11.70 -2.53
C LYS A 141 6.51 10.54 -1.70
N VAL A 142 5.39 9.96 -2.10
CA VAL A 142 4.95 8.70 -1.52
C VAL A 142 5.86 7.57 -2.00
N GLN A 143 6.26 6.72 -1.07
CA GLN A 143 7.09 5.54 -1.30
C GLN A 143 6.36 4.31 -0.78
N ASP A 144 6.39 3.25 -1.54
CA ASP A 144 5.68 2.01 -1.23
C ASP A 144 6.63 0.82 -1.45
N PHE A 145 6.60 -0.13 -0.53
CA PHE A 145 7.51 -1.28 -0.52
C PHE A 145 6.78 -2.53 -0.99
N LYS A 146 7.30 -3.17 -2.03
CA LYS A 146 6.66 -4.36 -2.63
C LYS A 146 7.58 -5.57 -2.57
N SER A 147 7.26 -6.53 -1.70
CA SER A 147 7.86 -7.86 -1.75
C SER A 147 7.15 -8.67 -2.85
N THR A 148 7.86 -9.00 -3.94
CA THR A 148 7.27 -9.63 -5.12
C THR A 148 8.26 -10.53 -5.84
N SER A 149 7.76 -11.34 -6.79
CA SER A 149 8.62 -12.11 -7.69
C SER A 149 9.18 -11.21 -8.82
N VAL A 150 10.31 -11.61 -9.36
CA VAL A 150 10.88 -10.98 -10.57
C VAL A 150 9.91 -11.09 -11.74
N TYR A 151 9.17 -12.20 -11.84
CA TYR A 151 8.17 -12.39 -12.89
C TYR A 151 7.08 -11.30 -12.87
N ASN A 152 6.52 -10.98 -11.70
CA ASN A 152 5.49 -9.95 -11.57
C ASN A 152 6.02 -8.56 -11.92
N TYR A 153 7.28 -8.28 -11.59
CA TYR A 153 7.94 -7.03 -11.95
C TYR A 153 8.12 -6.92 -13.48
N ILE A 154 8.66 -7.96 -14.14
CA ILE A 154 8.89 -7.93 -15.58
C ILE A 154 7.59 -7.74 -16.35
N ASN A 155 6.50 -8.39 -15.93
CA ASN A 155 5.21 -8.29 -16.61
C ASN A 155 4.46 -6.97 -16.34
N GLN A 156 4.91 -6.14 -15.40
CA GLN A 156 4.33 -4.82 -15.08
C GLN A 156 2.80 -4.86 -14.80
N SER A 157 2.25 -6.01 -14.46
CA SER A 157 0.79 -6.25 -14.38
C SER A 157 0.07 -5.41 -13.31
N ASN A 158 0.80 -4.88 -12.34
CA ASN A 158 0.23 -4.11 -11.22
C ASN A 158 0.49 -2.60 -11.30
N ILE A 159 1.17 -2.10 -12.34
CA ILE A 159 1.58 -0.68 -12.43
C ILE A 159 0.39 0.26 -12.37
N ALA A 160 -0.67 -0.01 -13.13
CA ALA A 160 -1.88 0.83 -13.11
C ALA A 160 -2.50 0.90 -11.70
N LYS A 161 -2.52 -0.21 -10.95
CA LYS A 161 -3.01 -0.25 -9.57
C LYS A 161 -2.11 0.56 -8.63
N TYR A 162 -0.78 0.49 -8.79
CA TYR A 162 0.15 1.27 -7.97
C TYR A 162 0.00 2.78 -8.24
N VAL A 163 -0.11 3.19 -9.50
CA VAL A 163 -0.38 4.59 -9.87
C VAL A 163 -1.67 5.08 -9.24
N LEU A 164 -2.76 4.32 -9.35
CA LEU A 164 -4.05 4.67 -8.72
C LEU A 164 -3.94 4.75 -7.20
N GLN A 165 -3.28 3.79 -6.55
CA GLN A 165 -3.08 3.77 -5.10
C GLN A 165 -2.33 5.02 -4.64
N GLY A 166 -1.20 5.31 -5.24
CA GLY A 166 -0.39 6.50 -4.93
C GLY A 166 -1.14 7.81 -5.21
N SER A 167 -1.91 7.86 -6.30
CA SER A 167 -2.74 9.01 -6.65
C SER A 167 -3.84 9.26 -5.61
N ILE A 168 -4.49 8.20 -5.11
CA ILE A 168 -5.49 8.31 -4.04
C ILE A 168 -4.84 8.77 -2.74
N TYR A 169 -3.64 8.27 -2.39
CA TYR A 169 -2.90 8.76 -1.22
C TYR A 169 -2.57 10.24 -1.32
N ARG A 170 -2.12 10.71 -2.48
CA ARG A 170 -1.87 12.14 -2.75
C ARG A 170 -3.16 12.97 -2.67
N TRP A 171 -4.24 12.49 -3.25
CA TRP A 171 -5.55 13.16 -3.21
C TRP A 171 -6.08 13.32 -1.78
N LEU A 172 -5.83 12.33 -0.91
CA LEU A 172 -6.17 12.39 0.51
C LEU A 172 -5.22 13.30 1.31
N ASN A 173 -3.95 13.44 0.90
CA ASN A 173 -2.89 14.13 1.63
C ASN A 173 -2.12 15.14 0.75
N PRO A 174 -2.76 16.10 0.07
CA PRO A 174 -2.08 16.95 -0.91
C PRO A 174 -1.02 17.88 -0.29
N ASN A 175 -1.11 18.16 1.01
CA ASN A 175 -0.15 19.01 1.73
C ASN A 175 1.12 18.25 2.15
N ILE A 176 1.06 16.93 2.23
CA ILE A 176 2.19 16.06 2.61
C ILE A 176 2.80 15.42 1.36
N ILE A 177 1.95 14.89 0.46
CA ILE A 177 2.38 14.30 -0.81
C ILE A 177 2.26 15.38 -1.90
N THR A 178 3.29 16.19 -2.00
CA THR A 178 3.33 17.35 -2.91
C THR A 178 3.86 17.01 -4.30
N SER A 179 4.61 15.91 -4.42
CA SER A 179 5.13 15.41 -5.71
C SER A 179 4.05 14.70 -6.51
N ASP A 180 4.12 14.82 -7.83
CA ASP A 180 3.34 14.03 -8.80
C ASP A 180 4.01 12.70 -9.16
N VAL A 181 5.08 12.33 -8.45
CA VAL A 181 5.82 11.08 -8.63
C VAL A 181 5.78 10.28 -7.35
N MET A 182 5.51 8.98 -7.47
CA MET A 182 5.72 8.01 -6.42
C MET A 182 6.93 7.12 -6.70
N MET A 183 7.44 6.48 -5.66
CA MET A 183 8.53 5.51 -5.72
C MET A 183 8.02 4.15 -5.28
N ILE A 184 8.17 3.15 -6.12
CA ILE A 184 7.97 1.74 -5.72
C ILE A 184 9.33 1.10 -5.49
N HIS A 185 9.54 0.61 -4.29
CA HIS A 185 10.75 -0.12 -3.92
C HIS A 185 10.46 -1.62 -3.92
N TYR A 186 10.91 -2.32 -4.95
CA TYR A 186 10.78 -3.76 -5.08
C TYR A 186 11.85 -4.48 -4.28
N ILE A 187 11.44 -5.49 -3.51
CA ILE A 187 12.28 -6.47 -2.84
C ILE A 187 11.93 -7.82 -3.45
N PHE A 188 12.78 -8.33 -4.33
CA PHE A 188 12.48 -9.58 -5.04
C PHE A 188 12.70 -10.80 -4.16
N THR A 189 11.66 -11.61 -3.98
CA THR A 189 11.68 -12.81 -3.15
C THR A 189 12.41 -13.99 -3.79
N ASP A 190 12.42 -14.02 -5.12
CA ASP A 190 12.98 -15.10 -5.96
C ASP A 190 14.19 -14.68 -6.81
N TRP A 191 14.80 -13.53 -6.49
CA TRP A 191 15.95 -13.02 -7.25
C TRP A 191 17.14 -13.98 -7.22
N SER A 192 17.74 -14.21 -8.39
CA SER A 192 18.90 -15.08 -8.58
C SER A 192 20.08 -14.31 -9.19
N LYS A 193 21.23 -14.36 -8.53
CA LYS A 193 22.48 -13.78 -9.05
C LYS A 193 22.91 -14.44 -10.38
N ALA A 194 22.71 -15.75 -10.51
CA ALA A 194 23.03 -16.47 -11.73
C ALA A 194 22.18 -15.98 -12.91
N SER A 195 20.89 -15.77 -12.70
CA SER A 195 20.00 -15.23 -13.74
C SER A 195 20.36 -13.80 -14.13
N ALA A 196 20.73 -12.96 -13.16
CA ALA A 196 21.17 -11.58 -13.42
C ALA A 196 22.45 -11.54 -14.29
N LEU A 197 23.38 -12.47 -14.07
CA LEU A 197 24.59 -12.56 -14.88
C LEU A 197 24.36 -13.10 -16.31
N GLN A 198 23.25 -13.80 -16.54
CA GLN A 198 22.93 -14.45 -17.82
C GLN A 198 21.99 -13.66 -18.70
N LYS A 199 21.19 -12.75 -18.13
CA LYS A 199 20.10 -12.07 -18.84
C LYS A 199 20.05 -10.59 -18.48
N ASP A 200 20.35 -9.71 -19.41
CA ASP A 200 20.30 -8.25 -19.22
C ASP A 200 18.88 -7.73 -18.91
N THR A 201 17.84 -8.46 -19.36
CA THR A 201 16.43 -8.13 -19.08
C THR A 201 15.98 -8.52 -17.68
N TYR A 202 16.80 -9.29 -16.95
CA TYR A 202 16.54 -9.67 -15.57
C TYR A 202 17.04 -8.57 -14.63
N PRO A 203 16.33 -8.26 -13.52
CA PRO A 203 16.81 -7.27 -12.56
C PRO A 203 18.22 -7.55 -12.08
N GLN A 204 19.13 -6.56 -12.22
CA GLN A 204 20.54 -6.73 -11.86
C GLN A 204 20.78 -6.67 -10.34
N SER A 205 19.75 -6.32 -9.56
CA SER A 205 19.81 -6.26 -8.10
C SER A 205 18.56 -6.90 -7.49
N ARG A 206 18.71 -7.43 -6.27
CA ARG A 206 17.59 -7.95 -5.47
C ARG A 206 16.61 -6.85 -5.05
N VAL A 207 17.07 -5.60 -5.01
CA VAL A 207 16.25 -4.43 -4.73
C VAL A 207 16.29 -3.49 -5.92
N LEU A 208 15.13 -2.98 -6.33
CA LEU A 208 15.03 -2.04 -7.43
C LEU A 208 13.99 -0.97 -7.09
N THR A 209 14.25 0.25 -7.49
CA THR A 209 13.32 1.37 -7.35
C THR A 209 12.79 1.78 -8.71
N GLN A 210 11.46 1.90 -8.82
CA GLN A 210 10.77 2.40 -10.00
C GLN A 210 10.04 3.69 -9.67
N LYS A 211 10.18 4.69 -10.54
CA LYS A 211 9.40 5.93 -10.49
C LYS A 211 8.12 5.74 -11.30
N LEU A 212 7.00 6.17 -10.74
CA LEU A 212 5.70 6.17 -11.41
C LEU A 212 5.09 7.57 -11.31
N GLU A 213 4.59 8.08 -12.42
CA GLU A 213 3.84 9.33 -12.46
C GLU A 213 2.43 9.12 -11.93
N LEU A 214 1.99 10.01 -11.06
CA LEU A 214 0.66 9.99 -10.46
C LEU A 214 -0.33 10.75 -11.35
N LEU A 215 -1.59 10.40 -11.24
CA LEU A 215 -2.67 11.16 -11.85
C LEU A 215 -2.75 12.57 -11.20
N SER A 216 -3.32 13.53 -11.94
CA SER A 216 -3.68 14.82 -11.34
C SER A 216 -4.70 14.64 -10.21
N LEU A 217 -4.79 15.63 -9.31
CA LEU A 217 -5.77 15.59 -8.22
C LEU A 217 -7.21 15.52 -8.75
N GLU A 218 -7.49 16.25 -9.85
CA GLU A 218 -8.78 16.28 -10.51
C GLU A 218 -9.12 14.92 -11.15
N SER A 219 -8.18 14.31 -11.87
CA SER A 219 -8.35 12.99 -12.46
C SER A 219 -8.55 11.91 -11.40
N THR A 220 -7.83 12.03 -10.28
CA THR A 220 -7.98 11.11 -9.14
C THR A 220 -9.35 11.25 -8.49
N GLU A 221 -9.81 12.48 -8.25
CA GLU A 221 -11.14 12.71 -7.70
C GLU A 221 -12.23 12.20 -8.65
N ALA A 222 -12.10 12.43 -9.96
CA ALA A 222 -13.02 11.90 -10.95
C ALA A 222 -13.09 10.36 -10.92
N TYR A 223 -11.94 9.70 -10.84
CA TYR A 223 -11.88 8.24 -10.69
C TYR A 223 -12.62 7.76 -9.43
N VAL A 224 -12.31 8.35 -8.27
CA VAL A 224 -12.96 7.98 -6.99
C VAL A 224 -14.46 8.24 -7.06
N ARG A 225 -14.89 9.38 -7.59
CA ARG A 225 -16.29 9.75 -7.76
C ARG A 225 -17.04 8.76 -8.65
N ASN A 226 -16.47 8.38 -9.77
CA ASN A 226 -17.08 7.40 -10.69
C ASN A 226 -17.23 6.04 -10.00
N LYS A 227 -16.19 5.57 -9.30
CA LYS A 227 -16.23 4.31 -8.56
C LYS A 227 -17.30 4.32 -7.46
N LEU A 228 -17.46 5.43 -6.73
CA LEU A 228 -18.49 5.57 -5.70
C LEU A 228 -19.90 5.65 -6.28
N ASN A 229 -20.09 6.33 -7.43
CA ASN A 229 -21.36 6.33 -8.17
C ASN A 229 -21.76 4.92 -8.61
N ASP A 230 -20.80 4.11 -9.08
CA ASP A 230 -21.05 2.72 -9.43
C ASP A 230 -21.49 1.91 -8.19
N VAL A 231 -20.85 2.13 -7.05
CA VAL A 231 -21.27 1.49 -5.79
C VAL A 231 -22.69 1.87 -5.42
N LEU A 232 -23.06 3.16 -5.55
CA LEU A 232 -24.44 3.63 -5.28
C LEU A 232 -25.44 2.99 -6.25
N LYS A 233 -25.08 2.92 -7.53
CA LYS A 233 -25.92 2.34 -8.58
C LYS A 233 -26.21 0.86 -8.33
N TYR A 234 -25.20 0.10 -7.92
CA TYR A 234 -25.28 -1.36 -7.87
C TYR A 234 -25.43 -1.93 -6.45
N LYS A 235 -25.48 -1.11 -5.39
CA LYS A 235 -25.53 -1.58 -3.99
C LYS A 235 -26.67 -2.55 -3.71
N ASP A 236 -27.84 -2.35 -4.32
CA ASP A 236 -29.06 -3.14 -4.14
C ASP A 236 -29.43 -3.97 -5.38
N THR A 237 -28.61 -3.94 -6.42
CA THR A 237 -28.87 -4.63 -7.70
C THR A 237 -28.57 -6.13 -7.56
N PRO A 238 -29.39 -7.04 -8.12
CA PRO A 238 -29.11 -8.45 -8.15
C PRO A 238 -27.71 -8.76 -8.73
N GLU A 239 -27.05 -9.79 -8.20
CA GLU A 239 -25.68 -10.13 -8.62
C GLU A 239 -25.55 -10.33 -10.14
N THR A 240 -26.55 -10.93 -10.77
CA THR A 240 -26.59 -11.22 -12.21
C THR A 240 -26.59 -9.97 -13.09
N GLU A 241 -27.00 -8.82 -12.55
CA GLU A 241 -27.10 -7.54 -13.26
C GLU A 241 -25.92 -6.61 -12.98
N ILE A 242 -25.03 -6.96 -12.03
CA ILE A 242 -23.79 -6.21 -11.78
C ILE A 242 -22.80 -6.57 -12.89
N PRO A 243 -22.16 -5.58 -13.55
CA PRO A 243 -21.16 -5.87 -14.58
C PRO A 243 -20.13 -6.88 -14.15
N PHE A 244 -19.73 -7.78 -15.03
CA PHE A 244 -18.61 -8.67 -14.75
C PHE A 244 -17.33 -7.88 -14.55
N CYS A 245 -16.38 -8.46 -13.80
CA CYS A 245 -15.05 -7.88 -13.72
C CYS A 245 -14.50 -7.84 -15.17
N SER A 246 -14.21 -6.63 -15.66
CA SER A 246 -13.43 -6.49 -16.88
C SER A 246 -12.06 -7.10 -16.64
N ASP A 247 -11.47 -7.66 -17.65
CA ASP A 247 -10.09 -8.18 -17.63
C ASP A 247 -9.09 -6.99 -17.60
N GLU A 248 -9.26 -6.12 -16.56
CA GLU A 248 -8.44 -4.95 -16.30
C GLU A 248 -7.07 -5.34 -15.74
#